data_b740db0787a8874b2fc39d4105985c68
#
_entry.id   b740db0787a8874b2fc39d4105985c68
#
_cell.length_a   1.000
_cell.length_b   1.000
_cell.length_c   1.000
_cell.angle_alpha   90.00
_cell.angle_beta   90.00
_cell.angle_gamma   90.00
#
_symmetry.space_group_name_H-M   'P 1'
#
loop_
_entity.id
_entity.type
_entity.pdbx_description
1 polymer ?
#
loop_
_entity_poly.entity_id
_entity_poly.type
_entity_poly.pdbx_seq_one_letter_code
_entity_poly.pdbx_strand_id
1 'polypeptide(L)'
;LARTERKSGPGYRGFVVHADPSVTLEEDLERRDLTINAMAMDESGSIIDPYGGQADLKVKMLRHVSPRFVEDPLRVMRVARFAARYHHFGFTVAKETIALMAEIVKAGELAHLSTERIWVETEKALGEWHPEIYWQVLADCGALTVLIPELAVSQGISALSRAAPHTDRTDCRWAALLADLTQARAENTCERFKAPNTYFMLAAQVSDGRGKLKTALKDASECMAVLKALDALRRKEPFDGFCETLVALEQGSADAKSAIDLLRSARNAAQKVKAADFADQGVTGPE
;
A
#
# COMPACT_ATOMS: atom_id res chain seq x y z
N LEU A 1 -6.68 -2.06 -30.95
CA LEU A 1 -5.47 -2.29 -31.73
C LEU A 1 -4.56 -3.18 -30.90
N ALA A 2 -4.29 -4.40 -31.39
CA ALA A 2 -3.35 -5.31 -30.81
C ALA A 2 -1.92 -4.72 -30.91
N ARG A 3 -1.10 -4.87 -29.87
CA ARG A 3 0.27 -4.32 -29.80
C ARG A 3 1.23 -5.46 -29.54
N THR A 4 2.32 -5.56 -30.30
CA THR A 4 3.48 -6.38 -29.91
C THR A 4 4.51 -5.50 -29.24
N GLU A 5 5.12 -6.00 -28.19
CA GLU A 5 6.23 -5.37 -27.46
C GLU A 5 7.44 -6.29 -27.53
N ARG A 6 8.57 -5.82 -28.04
CA ARG A 6 9.84 -6.55 -28.01
C ARG A 6 10.78 -5.93 -26.98
N LYS A 7 11.29 -6.75 -26.05
CA LYS A 7 12.31 -6.32 -25.09
C LYS A 7 13.61 -6.08 -25.85
N SER A 8 14.07 -4.84 -25.90
CA SER A 8 15.35 -4.40 -26.51
C SER A 8 16.37 -3.91 -25.50
N GLY A 9 16.02 -3.89 -24.20
CA GLY A 9 16.87 -3.44 -23.10
C GLY A 9 16.23 -3.66 -21.73
N PRO A 10 16.94 -3.31 -20.63
CA PRO A 10 16.40 -3.45 -19.29
C PRO A 10 15.26 -2.46 -18.99
N GLY A 11 14.28 -2.90 -18.19
CA GLY A 11 13.14 -2.08 -17.75
C GLY A 11 12.12 -1.78 -18.84
N TYR A 12 11.10 -0.97 -18.48
CA TYR A 12 9.97 -0.62 -19.36
C TYR A 12 10.35 0.22 -20.59
N ARG A 13 11.40 1.05 -20.51
CA ARG A 13 11.90 1.83 -21.67
C ARG A 13 12.63 0.97 -22.71
N GLY A 14 12.91 -0.29 -22.37
CA GLY A 14 13.51 -1.25 -23.27
C GLY A 14 12.50 -1.96 -24.17
N PHE A 15 11.24 -1.52 -24.23
CA PHE A 15 10.23 -2.10 -25.12
C PHE A 15 10.00 -1.21 -26.33
N VAL A 16 10.08 -1.79 -27.52
CA VAL A 16 9.60 -1.19 -28.76
C VAL A 16 8.17 -1.68 -28.96
N VAL A 17 7.21 -0.76 -28.89
CA VAL A 17 5.79 -1.05 -29.13
C VAL A 17 5.52 -0.97 -30.62
N HIS A 18 5.18 -2.08 -31.23
CA HIS A 18 4.67 -2.14 -32.58
C HIS A 18 3.15 -2.34 -32.54
N ALA A 19 2.39 -1.31 -32.89
CA ALA A 19 0.98 -1.46 -33.22
C ALA A 19 0.90 -1.95 -34.67
N ASP A 20 0.87 -3.27 -34.85
CA ASP A 20 0.80 -3.90 -36.15
C ASP A 20 -0.59 -4.54 -36.32
N PRO A 21 -1.32 -4.23 -37.41
CA PRO A 21 -2.58 -4.90 -37.71
C PRO A 21 -2.45 -6.43 -37.92
N SER A 22 -1.24 -6.93 -38.13
CA SER A 22 -0.95 -8.37 -38.28
C SER A 22 -0.90 -9.13 -36.95
N VAL A 23 -0.90 -8.44 -35.77
CA VAL A 23 -0.90 -9.11 -34.45
C VAL A 23 -2.23 -9.82 -34.26
N THR A 24 -2.16 -11.12 -34.09
CA THR A 24 -3.31 -11.97 -33.83
C THR A 24 -3.89 -11.72 -32.43
N LEU A 25 -5.17 -12.07 -32.25
CA LEU A 25 -5.79 -12.01 -30.91
C LEU A 25 -5.05 -12.91 -29.91
N GLU A 26 -4.61 -14.07 -30.35
CA GLU A 26 -3.88 -15.03 -29.51
C GLU A 26 -2.55 -14.46 -29.01
N GLU A 27 -1.78 -13.80 -29.89
CA GLU A 27 -0.54 -13.11 -29.52
C GLU A 27 -0.79 -11.94 -28.55
N ASP A 28 -1.92 -11.22 -28.69
CA ASP A 28 -2.30 -10.18 -27.71
C ASP A 28 -2.65 -10.77 -26.34
N LEU A 29 -3.34 -11.91 -26.33
CA LEU A 29 -3.70 -12.60 -25.10
C LEU A 29 -2.47 -13.25 -24.43
N GLU A 30 -1.50 -13.78 -25.21
CA GLU A 30 -0.29 -14.42 -24.70
C GLU A 30 0.56 -13.51 -23.82
N ARG A 31 0.61 -12.23 -24.16
CA ARG A 31 1.44 -11.24 -23.43
C ARG A 31 0.77 -10.66 -22.19
N ARG A 32 -0.45 -11.07 -21.84
CA ARG A 32 -1.13 -10.62 -20.62
C ARG A 32 -0.52 -11.22 -19.36
N ASP A 33 -0.92 -10.68 -18.21
CA ASP A 33 -0.37 -11.06 -16.91
C ASP A 33 -0.90 -12.41 -16.41
N LEU A 34 -2.24 -12.59 -16.42
CA LEU A 34 -2.90 -13.75 -15.85
C LEU A 34 -3.85 -14.41 -16.87
N THR A 35 -3.96 -15.74 -16.82
CA THR A 35 -4.85 -16.52 -17.69
C THR A 35 -6.30 -16.04 -17.61
N ILE A 36 -6.79 -15.71 -16.40
CA ILE A 36 -8.13 -15.16 -16.19
C ILE A 36 -8.36 -13.79 -16.85
N ASN A 37 -7.28 -13.07 -17.19
CA ASN A 37 -7.30 -11.79 -17.91
C ASN A 37 -6.97 -11.98 -19.40
N ALA A 38 -6.65 -13.20 -19.83
CA ALA A 38 -6.24 -13.55 -21.20
C ALA A 38 -7.32 -14.30 -21.98
N MET A 39 -8.55 -13.89 -21.75
CA MET A 39 -9.73 -14.36 -22.47
C MET A 39 -10.35 -13.20 -23.27
N ALA A 40 -11.03 -13.51 -24.34
CA ALA A 40 -11.83 -12.57 -25.12
C ALA A 40 -13.22 -13.16 -25.38
N MET A 41 -14.15 -12.32 -25.80
CA MET A 41 -15.48 -12.75 -26.25
C MET A 41 -15.71 -12.21 -27.65
N ASP A 42 -16.17 -13.06 -28.56
CA ASP A 42 -16.53 -12.66 -29.91
C ASP A 42 -17.92 -12.02 -29.97
N GLU A 43 -18.31 -11.56 -31.16
CA GLU A 43 -19.60 -10.90 -31.38
C GLU A 43 -20.81 -11.84 -31.16
N SER A 44 -20.59 -13.16 -31.24
CA SER A 44 -21.63 -14.17 -30.95
C SER A 44 -21.79 -14.44 -29.45
N GLY A 45 -20.90 -13.92 -28.59
CA GLY A 45 -20.84 -14.20 -27.17
C GLY A 45 -20.01 -15.44 -26.82
N SER A 46 -19.34 -16.07 -27.80
CA SER A 46 -18.47 -17.22 -27.55
C SER A 46 -17.16 -16.78 -26.92
N ILE A 47 -16.69 -17.50 -25.89
CA ILE A 47 -15.44 -17.16 -25.19
C ILE A 47 -14.27 -17.79 -25.93
N ILE A 48 -13.30 -16.92 -26.29
CA ILE A 48 -12.01 -17.31 -26.87
C ILE A 48 -11.03 -17.39 -25.69
N ASP A 49 -10.56 -18.58 -25.37
CA ASP A 49 -9.72 -18.87 -24.19
C ASP A 49 -8.56 -19.81 -24.56
N PRO A 50 -7.53 -19.31 -25.25
CA PRO A 50 -6.42 -20.15 -25.70
C PRO A 50 -5.50 -20.56 -24.54
N TYR A 51 -5.57 -19.90 -23.36
CA TYR A 51 -4.65 -20.12 -22.24
C TYR A 51 -5.31 -20.72 -21.01
N GLY A 52 -6.56 -21.18 -21.10
CA GLY A 52 -7.25 -21.90 -20.03
C GLY A 52 -7.73 -21.02 -18.87
N GLY A 53 -8.00 -19.75 -19.12
CA GLY A 53 -8.46 -18.81 -18.11
C GLY A 53 -9.77 -19.22 -17.45
N GLN A 54 -10.72 -19.82 -18.19
CA GLN A 54 -11.98 -20.35 -17.63
C GLN A 54 -11.71 -21.51 -16.63
N ALA A 55 -10.74 -22.35 -16.92
CA ALA A 55 -10.35 -23.44 -16.01
C ALA A 55 -9.76 -22.89 -14.72
N ASP A 56 -8.82 -21.95 -14.82
CA ASP A 56 -8.23 -21.29 -13.67
C ASP A 56 -9.26 -20.46 -12.87
N LEU A 57 -10.19 -19.80 -13.54
CA LEU A 57 -11.30 -19.09 -12.90
C LEU A 57 -12.15 -20.04 -12.05
N LYS A 58 -12.49 -21.22 -12.60
CA LYS A 58 -13.30 -22.25 -11.92
C LYS A 58 -12.61 -22.80 -10.67
N VAL A 59 -11.27 -22.99 -10.73
CA VAL A 59 -10.49 -23.47 -9.58
C VAL A 59 -9.93 -22.34 -8.73
N LYS A 60 -10.25 -21.08 -9.05
CA LYS A 60 -9.85 -19.88 -8.32
C LYS A 60 -8.31 -19.71 -8.26
N MET A 61 -7.66 -19.87 -9.39
CA MET A 61 -6.20 -19.82 -9.52
C MET A 61 -5.76 -18.57 -10.29
N LEU A 62 -4.77 -17.86 -9.75
CA LEU A 62 -4.07 -16.78 -10.42
C LEU A 62 -2.78 -17.35 -11.02
N ARG A 63 -2.81 -17.65 -12.32
CA ARG A 63 -1.71 -18.25 -13.07
C ARG A 63 -1.23 -17.29 -14.16
N HIS A 64 0.08 -17.15 -14.34
CA HIS A 64 0.65 -16.41 -15.46
C HIS A 64 0.31 -17.09 -16.79
N VAL A 65 0.20 -16.29 -17.86
CA VAL A 65 -0.24 -16.80 -19.17
C VAL A 65 0.83 -17.61 -19.86
N SER A 66 2.06 -17.11 -19.89
CA SER A 66 3.16 -17.69 -20.67
C SER A 66 4.52 -17.29 -20.09
N PRO A 67 5.65 -17.87 -20.58
CA PRO A 67 7.01 -17.43 -20.20
C PRO A 67 7.27 -15.94 -20.52
N ARG A 68 6.50 -15.32 -21.42
CA ARG A 68 6.58 -13.88 -21.70
C ARG A 68 6.20 -13.00 -20.49
N PHE A 69 5.71 -13.59 -19.43
CA PHE A 69 5.47 -12.92 -18.15
C PHE A 69 6.68 -12.13 -17.66
N VAL A 70 7.90 -12.62 -17.89
CA VAL A 70 9.15 -11.96 -17.47
C VAL A 70 9.45 -10.66 -18.24
N GLU A 71 8.76 -10.39 -19.34
CA GLU A 71 9.01 -9.20 -20.17
C GLU A 71 8.68 -7.89 -19.42
N ASP A 72 7.68 -7.88 -18.53
CA ASP A 72 7.36 -6.71 -17.69
C ASP A 72 7.41 -7.05 -16.20
N PRO A 73 8.48 -6.66 -15.48
CA PRO A 73 8.62 -6.91 -14.04
C PRO A 73 7.48 -6.35 -13.18
N LEU A 74 6.71 -5.35 -13.68
CA LEU A 74 5.54 -4.83 -12.98
C LEU A 74 4.45 -5.88 -12.78
N ARG A 75 4.45 -6.95 -13.59
CA ARG A 75 3.50 -8.05 -13.42
C ARG A 75 3.60 -8.72 -12.05
N VAL A 76 4.78 -8.69 -11.42
CA VAL A 76 4.96 -9.13 -10.02
C VAL A 76 4.01 -8.36 -9.09
N MET A 77 4.00 -7.03 -9.20
CA MET A 77 3.12 -6.18 -8.40
C MET A 77 1.65 -6.39 -8.76
N ARG A 78 1.35 -6.55 -10.05
CA ARG A 78 -0.02 -6.76 -10.54
C ARG A 78 -0.62 -8.07 -10.07
N VAL A 79 0.14 -9.18 -10.10
CA VAL A 79 -0.30 -10.48 -9.57
C VAL A 79 -0.57 -10.37 -8.06
N ALA A 80 0.32 -9.76 -7.31
CA ALA A 80 0.12 -9.51 -5.87
C ALA A 80 -1.15 -8.70 -5.60
N ARG A 81 -1.43 -7.67 -6.40
CA ARG A 81 -2.66 -6.87 -6.28
C ARG A 81 -3.91 -7.68 -6.64
N PHE A 82 -3.89 -8.48 -7.69
CA PHE A 82 -5.01 -9.35 -8.02
C PHE A 82 -5.25 -10.41 -6.93
N ALA A 83 -4.19 -10.91 -6.29
CA ALA A 83 -4.32 -11.78 -5.13
C ALA A 83 -5.06 -11.06 -3.97
N ALA A 84 -4.68 -9.83 -3.65
CA ALA A 84 -5.38 -9.01 -2.65
C ALA A 84 -6.85 -8.77 -3.00
N ARG A 85 -7.12 -8.46 -4.28
CA ARG A 85 -8.48 -8.21 -4.79
C ARG A 85 -9.40 -9.41 -4.71
N TYR A 86 -8.90 -10.60 -5.07
CA TYR A 86 -9.72 -11.79 -5.23
C TYR A 86 -9.61 -12.77 -4.06
N HIS A 87 -8.84 -12.41 -3.02
CA HIS A 87 -8.64 -13.26 -1.84
C HIS A 87 -9.96 -13.69 -1.19
N HIS A 88 -10.90 -12.77 -1.01
CA HIS A 88 -12.19 -13.05 -0.38
C HIS A 88 -13.07 -14.01 -1.20
N PHE A 89 -12.79 -14.17 -2.51
CA PHE A 89 -13.43 -15.21 -3.33
C PHE A 89 -12.71 -16.56 -3.25
N GLY A 90 -11.58 -16.64 -2.51
CA GLY A 90 -10.78 -17.84 -2.34
C GLY A 90 -9.74 -18.08 -3.44
N PHE A 91 -9.38 -17.04 -4.21
CA PHE A 91 -8.30 -17.15 -5.20
C PHE A 91 -6.93 -17.23 -4.52
N THR A 92 -6.06 -18.07 -5.11
CA THR A 92 -4.66 -18.22 -4.69
C THR A 92 -3.74 -18.10 -5.90
N VAL A 93 -2.49 -17.69 -5.67
CA VAL A 93 -1.49 -17.63 -6.74
C VAL A 93 -0.88 -19.02 -6.98
N ALA A 94 -0.79 -19.43 -8.24
CA ALA A 94 -0.19 -20.70 -8.63
C ALA A 94 1.29 -20.76 -8.22
N LYS A 95 1.75 -21.91 -7.72
CA LYS A 95 3.12 -22.10 -7.23
C LYS A 95 4.17 -21.78 -8.29
N GLU A 96 3.93 -22.18 -9.54
CA GLU A 96 4.79 -21.89 -10.68
C GLU A 96 4.82 -20.39 -11.01
N THR A 97 3.75 -19.65 -10.72
CA THR A 97 3.73 -18.18 -10.88
C THR A 97 4.56 -17.50 -9.79
N ILE A 98 4.45 -17.95 -8.53
CA ILE A 98 5.33 -17.46 -7.44
C ILE A 98 6.80 -17.76 -7.76
N ALA A 99 7.11 -18.95 -8.27
CA ALA A 99 8.48 -19.30 -8.65
C ALA A 99 9.02 -18.40 -9.77
N LEU A 100 8.22 -18.12 -10.81
CA LEU A 100 8.59 -17.23 -11.90
C LEU A 100 8.75 -15.77 -11.42
N MET A 101 7.90 -15.30 -10.51
CA MET A 101 8.05 -13.99 -9.86
C MET A 101 9.36 -13.92 -9.08
N ALA A 102 9.73 -14.98 -8.34
CA ALA A 102 10.98 -15.04 -7.59
C ALA A 102 12.22 -15.01 -8.51
N GLU A 103 12.15 -15.61 -9.70
CA GLU A 103 13.21 -15.51 -10.72
C GLU A 103 13.40 -14.07 -11.20
N ILE A 104 12.31 -13.33 -11.48
CA ILE A 104 12.34 -11.91 -11.86
C ILE A 104 13.00 -11.08 -10.74
N VAL A 105 12.62 -11.32 -9.49
CA VAL A 105 13.20 -10.64 -8.33
C VAL A 105 14.69 -10.91 -8.20
N LYS A 106 15.08 -12.18 -8.30
CA LYS A 106 16.48 -12.63 -8.22
C LYS A 106 17.34 -12.08 -9.35
N ALA A 107 16.77 -11.90 -10.52
CA ALA A 107 17.44 -11.26 -11.66
C ALA A 107 17.64 -9.74 -11.49
N GLY A 108 17.09 -9.14 -10.41
CA GLY A 108 17.21 -7.70 -10.14
C GLY A 108 16.31 -6.81 -11.02
N GLU A 109 15.38 -7.40 -11.77
CA GLU A 109 14.55 -6.66 -12.74
C GLU A 109 13.63 -5.61 -12.08
N LEU A 110 13.28 -5.77 -10.79
CA LEU A 110 12.48 -4.78 -10.05
C LEU A 110 13.18 -3.42 -9.93
N ALA A 111 14.51 -3.38 -9.90
CA ALA A 111 15.28 -2.15 -9.83
C ALA A 111 15.14 -1.27 -11.10
N HIS A 112 14.69 -1.85 -12.20
CA HIS A 112 14.45 -1.15 -13.46
C HIS A 112 13.03 -0.61 -13.61
N LEU A 113 12.14 -0.87 -12.64
CA LEU A 113 10.81 -0.29 -12.63
C LEU A 113 10.87 1.18 -12.18
N SER A 114 10.07 2.02 -12.84
CA SER A 114 9.89 3.37 -12.32
C SER A 114 9.10 3.34 -11.02
N THR A 115 9.53 4.15 -10.07
CA THR A 115 8.91 4.24 -8.74
C THR A 115 7.43 4.60 -8.82
N GLU A 116 7.06 5.43 -9.79
CA GLU A 116 5.68 5.84 -10.02
C GLU A 116 4.78 4.65 -10.40
N ARG A 117 5.30 3.71 -11.21
CA ARG A 117 4.55 2.48 -11.56
C ARG A 117 4.39 1.58 -10.34
N ILE A 118 5.43 1.44 -9.53
CA ILE A 118 5.39 0.69 -8.27
C ILE A 118 4.33 1.30 -7.34
N TRP A 119 4.37 2.64 -7.16
CA TRP A 119 3.43 3.34 -6.29
C TRP A 119 1.98 3.15 -6.74
N VAL A 120 1.69 3.31 -8.03
CA VAL A 120 0.32 3.15 -8.56
C VAL A 120 -0.26 1.77 -8.28
N GLU A 121 0.52 0.68 -8.42
CA GLU A 121 0.03 -0.66 -8.09
C GLU A 121 -0.09 -0.86 -6.56
N THR A 122 0.83 -0.27 -5.78
CA THR A 122 0.80 -0.29 -4.32
C THR A 122 -0.43 0.45 -3.77
N GLU A 123 -0.69 1.66 -4.24
CA GLU A 123 -1.84 2.46 -3.80
C GLU A 123 -3.17 1.76 -4.11
N LYS A 124 -3.29 1.18 -5.32
CA LYS A 124 -4.45 0.35 -5.68
C LYS A 124 -4.60 -0.85 -4.76
N ALA A 125 -3.48 -1.52 -4.43
CA ALA A 125 -3.50 -2.68 -3.54
C ALA A 125 -3.91 -2.30 -2.11
N LEU A 126 -3.49 -1.14 -1.60
CA LEU A 126 -3.95 -0.61 -0.32
C LEU A 126 -5.46 -0.35 -0.30
N GLY A 127 -6.08 -0.08 -1.44
CA GLY A 127 -7.53 0.08 -1.59
C GLY A 127 -8.31 -1.23 -1.71
N GLU A 128 -7.66 -2.38 -1.83
CA GLU A 128 -8.34 -3.69 -1.95
C GLU A 128 -8.90 -4.17 -0.60
N TRP A 129 -9.77 -5.19 -0.62
CA TRP A 129 -10.39 -5.75 0.58
C TRP A 129 -9.39 -6.40 1.54
N HIS A 130 -8.33 -7.01 0.99
CA HIS A 130 -7.29 -7.71 1.71
C HIS A 130 -5.91 -7.18 1.33
N PRO A 131 -5.58 -5.91 1.67
CA PRO A 131 -4.32 -5.28 1.27
C PRO A 131 -3.09 -6.02 1.82
N GLU A 132 -3.22 -6.72 2.95
CA GLU A 132 -2.16 -7.54 3.55
C GLU A 132 -1.70 -8.67 2.62
N ILE A 133 -2.60 -9.20 1.80
CA ILE A 133 -2.29 -10.29 0.85
C ILE A 133 -1.34 -9.83 -0.25
N TYR A 134 -1.44 -8.56 -0.67
CA TYR A 134 -0.46 -7.97 -1.60
C TYR A 134 0.97 -8.10 -1.06
N TRP A 135 1.17 -7.72 0.18
CA TRP A 135 2.47 -7.76 0.83
C TRP A 135 2.92 -9.19 1.11
N GLN A 136 1.98 -10.09 1.44
CA GLN A 136 2.30 -11.50 1.64
C GLN A 136 2.80 -12.14 0.33
N VAL A 137 2.14 -11.91 -0.79
CA VAL A 137 2.57 -12.44 -2.10
C VAL A 137 3.93 -11.87 -2.51
N LEU A 138 4.18 -10.57 -2.24
CA LEU A 138 5.50 -9.97 -2.46
C LEU A 138 6.58 -10.55 -1.54
N ALA A 139 6.23 -10.94 -0.31
CA ALA A 139 7.14 -11.63 0.58
C ALA A 139 7.45 -13.05 0.07
N ASP A 140 6.44 -13.79 -0.36
CA ASP A 140 6.56 -15.18 -0.84
C ASP A 140 7.48 -15.29 -2.07
N CYS A 141 7.54 -14.28 -2.92
CA CYS A 141 8.46 -14.23 -4.07
C CYS A 141 9.77 -13.46 -3.79
N GLY A 142 9.99 -12.97 -2.56
CA GLY A 142 11.17 -12.21 -2.17
C GLY A 142 11.17 -10.72 -2.58
N ALA A 143 10.14 -10.24 -3.26
CA ALA A 143 10.06 -8.85 -3.72
C ALA A 143 9.99 -7.85 -2.55
N LEU A 144 9.31 -8.21 -1.45
CA LEU A 144 9.16 -7.32 -0.29
C LEU A 144 10.50 -6.92 0.32
N THR A 145 11.45 -7.85 0.42
CA THR A 145 12.79 -7.57 0.96
C THR A 145 13.58 -6.59 0.08
N VAL A 146 13.31 -6.58 -1.24
CA VAL A 146 13.92 -5.62 -2.16
C VAL A 146 13.25 -4.25 -2.05
N LEU A 147 11.93 -4.22 -1.90
CA LEU A 147 11.14 -2.99 -1.88
C LEU A 147 11.22 -2.27 -0.52
N ILE A 148 11.09 -3.01 0.59
CA ILE A 148 11.12 -2.48 1.97
C ILE A 148 12.03 -3.36 2.84
N PRO A 149 13.36 -3.28 2.68
CA PRO A 149 14.31 -4.11 3.43
C PRO A 149 14.26 -3.87 4.94
N GLU A 150 13.76 -2.70 5.38
CA GLU A 150 13.64 -2.32 6.79
C GLU A 150 12.44 -2.97 7.48
N LEU A 151 11.46 -3.46 6.72
CA LEU A 151 10.22 -3.98 7.26
C LEU A 151 10.41 -5.38 7.86
N ALA A 152 10.09 -5.55 9.13
CA ALA A 152 9.88 -6.88 9.69
C ALA A 152 8.58 -7.44 9.10
N VAL A 153 8.70 -8.32 8.10
CA VAL A 153 7.62 -8.79 7.22
C VAL A 153 6.36 -9.18 8.00
N SER A 154 6.51 -10.05 9.00
CA SER A 154 5.37 -10.54 9.79
C SER A 154 4.69 -9.44 10.61
N GLN A 155 5.45 -8.48 11.14
CA GLN A 155 4.92 -7.39 11.97
C GLN A 155 4.13 -6.39 11.12
N GLY A 156 4.72 -5.90 10.03
CA GLY A 156 4.05 -4.93 9.15
C GLY A 156 2.79 -5.50 8.50
N ILE A 157 2.84 -6.72 7.97
CA ILE A 157 1.67 -7.39 7.39
C ILE A 157 0.58 -7.61 8.45
N SER A 158 0.95 -8.05 9.66
CA SER A 158 0.01 -8.23 10.76
C SER A 158 -0.61 -6.91 11.21
N ALA A 159 0.16 -5.82 11.27
CA ALA A 159 -0.37 -4.49 11.58
C ALA A 159 -1.38 -4.03 10.55
N LEU A 160 -1.06 -4.16 9.26
CA LEU A 160 -1.98 -3.83 8.17
C LEU A 160 -3.25 -4.69 8.20
N SER A 161 -3.13 -6.01 8.41
CA SER A 161 -4.25 -6.95 8.50
C SER A 161 -5.23 -6.58 9.62
N ARG A 162 -4.71 -6.11 10.77
CA ARG A 162 -5.55 -5.61 11.87
C ARG A 162 -6.24 -4.30 11.53
N ALA A 163 -5.55 -3.39 10.85
CA ALA A 163 -6.06 -2.05 10.57
C ALA A 163 -7.04 -2.02 9.38
N ALA A 164 -6.82 -2.81 8.34
CA ALA A 164 -7.56 -2.77 7.09
C ALA A 164 -9.08 -2.90 7.23
N PRO A 165 -9.64 -3.74 8.13
CA PRO A 165 -11.10 -3.82 8.32
C PRO A 165 -11.73 -2.58 8.96
N HIS A 166 -10.95 -1.67 9.50
CA HIS A 166 -11.41 -0.53 10.30
C HIS A 166 -11.20 0.84 9.62
N THR A 167 -10.59 0.87 8.45
CA THR A 167 -10.42 2.08 7.64
C THR A 167 -10.31 1.74 6.16
N ASP A 168 -11.01 2.51 5.31
CA ASP A 168 -10.89 2.42 3.85
C ASP A 168 -9.85 3.40 3.29
N ARG A 169 -9.28 4.25 4.14
CA ARG A 169 -8.26 5.22 3.77
C ARG A 169 -6.94 4.52 3.47
N THR A 170 -6.48 4.63 2.25
CA THR A 170 -5.23 4.02 1.79
C THR A 170 -3.98 4.60 2.45
N ASP A 171 -3.99 5.89 2.82
CA ASP A 171 -2.93 6.54 3.58
C ASP A 171 -2.84 6.01 5.02
N CYS A 172 -3.99 5.74 5.68
CA CYS A 172 -4.03 5.10 6.99
C CYS A 172 -3.50 3.65 6.92
N ARG A 173 -3.89 2.89 5.90
CA ARG A 173 -3.40 1.53 5.67
C ARG A 173 -1.89 1.47 5.40
N TRP A 174 -1.38 2.44 4.63
CA TRP A 174 0.07 2.60 4.42
C TRP A 174 0.80 2.91 5.72
N ALA A 175 0.30 3.87 6.50
CA ALA A 175 0.87 4.22 7.80
C ALA A 175 0.82 3.03 8.78
N ALA A 176 -0.25 2.22 8.74
CA ALA A 176 -0.37 1.01 9.54
C ALA A 176 0.68 -0.05 9.18
N LEU A 177 0.97 -0.25 7.90
CA LEU A 177 2.04 -1.16 7.43
C LEU A 177 3.41 -0.77 8.00
N LEU A 178 3.68 0.53 8.10
CA LEU A 178 4.98 1.09 8.52
C LEU A 178 5.04 1.44 10.01
N ALA A 179 3.97 1.22 10.77
CA ALA A 179 3.80 1.72 12.14
C ALA A 179 4.86 1.21 13.15
N ASP A 180 5.47 0.06 12.89
CA ASP A 180 6.51 -0.54 13.74
C ASP A 180 7.94 -0.15 13.32
N LEU A 181 8.09 0.64 12.25
CA LEU A 181 9.37 1.24 11.88
C LEU A 181 9.68 2.45 12.76
N THR A 182 10.96 2.82 12.84
CA THR A 182 11.31 4.16 13.32
C THR A 182 10.87 5.23 12.31
N GLN A 183 10.62 6.45 12.78
CA GLN A 183 10.22 7.56 11.90
C GLN A 183 11.14 7.68 10.68
N ALA A 184 12.47 7.71 10.88
CA ALA A 184 13.43 7.84 9.79
C ALA A 184 13.34 6.68 8.77
N ARG A 185 13.06 5.45 9.20
CA ARG A 185 12.87 4.32 8.29
C ARG A 185 11.56 4.40 7.53
N ALA A 186 10.49 4.87 8.17
CA ALA A 186 9.22 5.11 7.53
C ALA A 186 9.33 6.20 6.45
N GLU A 187 10.01 7.32 6.78
CA GLU A 187 10.31 8.40 5.85
C GLU A 187 11.13 7.93 4.65
N ASN A 188 12.24 7.20 4.87
CA ASN A 188 13.05 6.63 3.79
C ASN A 188 12.25 5.67 2.89
N THR A 189 11.33 4.89 3.47
CA THR A 189 10.43 4.02 2.70
C THR A 189 9.49 4.85 1.83
N CYS A 190 8.89 5.91 2.38
CA CYS A 190 8.01 6.80 1.62
C CYS A 190 8.76 7.51 0.48
N GLU A 191 10.00 7.96 0.70
CA GLU A 191 10.85 8.55 -0.34
C GLU A 191 11.18 7.55 -1.44
N ARG A 192 11.54 6.32 -1.08
CA ARG A 192 11.84 5.23 -2.02
C ARG A 192 10.65 4.91 -2.92
N PHE A 193 9.44 4.94 -2.38
CA PHE A 193 8.20 4.73 -3.13
C PHE A 193 7.69 6.00 -3.82
N LYS A 194 8.29 7.17 -3.58
CA LYS A 194 7.76 8.49 -3.97
C LYS A 194 6.29 8.63 -3.56
N ALA A 195 5.97 8.17 -2.35
CA ALA A 195 4.63 8.27 -1.82
C ALA A 195 4.17 9.74 -1.76
N PRO A 196 2.91 10.05 -2.09
CA PRO A 196 2.39 11.40 -1.96
C PRO A 196 2.56 11.95 -0.54
N ASN A 197 2.66 13.27 -0.42
CA ASN A 197 2.98 13.93 0.86
C ASN A 197 2.00 13.57 2.00
N THR A 198 0.74 13.30 1.68
CA THR A 198 -0.27 12.86 2.67
C THR A 198 0.11 11.51 3.29
N TYR A 199 0.55 10.55 2.50
CA TYR A 199 1.03 9.24 2.95
C TYR A 199 2.34 9.35 3.74
N PHE A 200 3.27 10.17 3.24
CA PHE A 200 4.55 10.43 3.88
C PHE A 200 4.35 10.98 5.30
N MET A 201 3.61 12.08 5.40
CA MET A 201 3.37 12.76 6.69
C MET A 201 2.67 11.86 7.68
N LEU A 202 1.65 11.11 7.24
CA LEU A 202 0.89 10.24 8.13
C LEU A 202 1.74 9.05 8.61
N ALA A 203 2.53 8.42 7.72
CA ALA A 203 3.43 7.34 8.10
C ALA A 203 4.49 7.79 9.11
N ALA A 204 5.11 8.94 8.89
CA ALA A 204 6.07 9.53 9.81
C ALA A 204 5.45 9.82 11.19
N GLN A 205 4.25 10.42 11.20
CA GLN A 205 3.54 10.73 12.45
C GLN A 205 3.12 9.47 13.22
N VAL A 206 2.64 8.43 12.53
CA VAL A 206 2.22 7.18 13.18
C VAL A 206 3.43 6.44 13.76
N SER A 207 4.53 6.35 13.01
CA SER A 207 5.76 5.68 13.45
C SER A 207 6.39 6.35 14.67
N ASP A 208 6.36 7.69 14.75
CA ASP A 208 6.85 8.46 15.90
C ASP A 208 5.84 8.50 17.07
N GLY A 209 4.58 8.76 16.75
CA GLY A 209 3.55 9.10 17.74
C GLY A 209 2.96 7.90 18.46
N ARG A 210 2.95 6.70 17.84
CA ARG A 210 2.35 5.50 18.44
C ARG A 210 2.94 5.19 19.81
N GLY A 211 4.26 5.25 19.96
CA GLY A 211 4.93 5.03 21.22
C GLY A 211 4.64 6.10 22.29
N LYS A 212 4.21 7.28 21.88
CA LYS A 212 3.93 8.43 22.75
C LYS A 212 2.50 8.46 23.30
N LEU A 213 1.61 7.58 22.86
CA LEU A 213 0.21 7.55 23.35
C LEU A 213 0.12 7.43 24.86
N LYS A 214 0.91 6.51 25.45
CA LYS A 214 0.94 6.34 26.93
C LYS A 214 1.46 7.58 27.66
N THR A 215 2.34 8.34 27.03
CA THR A 215 2.88 9.58 27.58
C THR A 215 1.79 10.66 27.66
N ALA A 216 0.94 10.77 26.63
CA ALA A 216 -0.15 11.73 26.60
C ALA A 216 -1.15 11.56 27.76
N LEU A 217 -1.25 10.38 28.35
CA LEU A 217 -2.14 10.11 29.49
C LEU A 217 -1.58 10.60 30.84
N LYS A 218 -0.31 10.99 30.94
CA LYS A 218 0.32 11.34 32.21
C LYS A 218 -0.19 12.64 32.79
N ASP A 219 -0.17 13.69 31.99
CA ASP A 219 -0.63 15.02 32.37
C ASP A 219 -0.93 15.91 31.15
N ALA A 220 -1.46 17.11 31.42
CA ALA A 220 -1.86 18.07 30.37
C ALA A 220 -0.65 18.59 29.55
N SER A 221 0.53 18.73 30.17
CA SER A 221 1.74 19.22 29.51
C SER A 221 2.22 18.20 28.47
N GLU A 222 2.26 16.93 28.84
CA GLU A 222 2.65 15.82 27.97
C GLU A 222 1.63 15.65 26.81
N CYS A 223 0.33 15.77 27.14
CA CYS A 223 -0.71 15.77 26.12
C CYS A 223 -0.50 16.88 25.08
N MET A 224 -0.20 18.12 25.55
CA MET A 224 0.08 19.25 24.66
C MET A 224 1.38 19.07 23.87
N ALA A 225 2.41 18.45 24.46
CA ALA A 225 3.65 18.14 23.74
C ALA A 225 3.38 17.19 22.58
N VAL A 226 2.55 16.14 22.77
CA VAL A 226 2.13 15.24 21.69
C VAL A 226 1.34 15.97 20.61
N LEU A 227 0.37 16.83 20.98
CA LEU A 227 -0.41 17.62 20.01
C LEU A 227 0.46 18.58 19.20
N LYS A 228 1.46 19.20 19.81
CA LYS A 228 2.43 20.08 19.15
C LYS A 228 3.31 19.28 18.18
N ALA A 229 3.83 18.12 18.60
CA ALA A 229 4.65 17.25 17.76
C ALA A 229 3.90 16.77 16.50
N LEU A 230 2.59 16.53 16.62
CA LEU A 230 1.71 16.16 15.51
C LEU A 230 1.25 17.34 14.66
N ASP A 231 1.63 18.59 14.98
CA ASP A 231 1.06 19.82 14.39
C ASP A 231 -0.50 19.84 14.43
N ALA A 232 -1.07 19.17 15.42
CA ALA A 232 -2.50 18.87 15.50
C ALA A 232 -3.37 20.12 15.66
N LEU A 233 -2.82 21.22 16.22
CA LEU A 233 -3.53 22.46 16.43
C LEU A 233 -3.74 23.23 15.13
N ARG A 234 -2.84 23.08 14.17
CA ARG A 234 -2.87 23.78 12.88
C ARG A 234 -3.49 22.93 11.77
N ARG A 235 -3.25 21.60 11.79
CA ARG A 235 -3.63 20.67 10.72
C ARG A 235 -4.60 19.62 11.25
N LYS A 236 -5.87 19.79 10.89
CA LYS A 236 -6.92 18.85 11.33
C LYS A 236 -6.83 17.50 10.63
N GLU A 237 -6.74 17.50 9.30
CA GLU A 237 -6.81 16.26 8.50
C GLU A 237 -5.69 15.26 8.81
N PRO A 238 -4.39 15.64 8.92
CA PRO A 238 -3.35 14.73 9.34
C PRO A 238 -3.55 14.18 10.75
N PHE A 239 -4.03 15.01 11.68
CA PHE A 239 -4.33 14.57 13.06
C PHE A 239 -5.50 13.58 13.09
N ASP A 240 -6.56 13.81 12.31
CA ASP A 240 -7.69 12.88 12.21
C ASP A 240 -7.21 11.54 11.62
N GLY A 241 -6.39 11.56 10.57
CA GLY A 241 -5.77 10.37 9.99
C GLY A 241 -4.89 9.60 10.99
N PHE A 242 -4.08 10.33 11.78
CA PHE A 242 -3.30 9.73 12.87
C PHE A 242 -4.18 9.01 13.89
N CYS A 243 -5.22 9.68 14.37
CA CYS A 243 -6.18 9.10 15.33
C CYS A 243 -6.90 7.88 14.74
N GLU A 244 -7.32 7.96 13.47
CA GLU A 244 -8.00 6.87 12.76
C GLU A 244 -7.08 5.65 12.62
N THR A 245 -5.84 5.88 12.18
CA THR A 245 -4.86 4.80 12.04
C THR A 245 -4.59 4.10 13.37
N LEU A 246 -4.44 4.87 14.46
CA LEU A 246 -4.19 4.27 15.78
C LEU A 246 -5.41 3.55 16.35
N VAL A 247 -6.62 4.06 16.14
CA VAL A 247 -7.86 3.33 16.48
C VAL A 247 -7.90 2.00 15.74
N ALA A 248 -7.54 1.99 14.46
CA ALA A 248 -7.52 0.78 13.64
C ALA A 248 -6.43 -0.22 14.09
N LEU A 249 -5.25 0.26 14.47
CA LEU A 249 -4.12 -0.58 14.89
C LEU A 249 -4.29 -1.18 16.29
N GLU A 250 -4.84 -0.39 17.22
CA GLU A 250 -4.90 -0.71 18.66
C GLU A 250 -6.29 -1.22 19.07
N GLN A 251 -6.97 -1.95 18.19
CA GLN A 251 -8.28 -2.53 18.47
C GLN A 251 -8.29 -3.34 19.77
N GLY A 252 -9.29 -3.05 20.61
CA GLY A 252 -9.43 -3.71 21.93
C GLY A 252 -8.57 -3.14 23.05
N SER A 253 -7.66 -2.19 22.79
CA SER A 253 -6.87 -1.50 23.81
C SER A 253 -7.65 -0.34 24.43
N ALA A 254 -8.10 -0.50 25.68
CA ALA A 254 -8.80 0.57 26.42
C ALA A 254 -7.89 1.78 26.63
N ASP A 255 -6.61 1.56 26.92
CA ASP A 255 -5.61 2.62 27.14
C ASP A 255 -5.40 3.44 25.87
N ALA A 256 -5.24 2.78 24.72
CA ALA A 256 -5.08 3.47 23.44
C ALA A 256 -6.32 4.31 23.10
N LYS A 257 -7.50 3.74 23.28
CA LYS A 257 -8.76 4.47 23.07
C LYS A 257 -8.83 5.70 23.96
N SER A 258 -8.55 5.55 25.27
CA SER A 258 -8.56 6.66 26.24
C SER A 258 -7.57 7.77 25.85
N ALA A 259 -6.36 7.39 25.41
CA ALA A 259 -5.36 8.35 24.95
C ALA A 259 -5.80 9.12 23.71
N ILE A 260 -6.38 8.44 22.72
CA ILE A 260 -6.88 9.07 21.49
C ILE A 260 -8.05 10.02 21.80
N ASP A 261 -8.99 9.60 22.67
CA ASP A 261 -10.12 10.42 23.06
C ASP A 261 -9.65 11.66 23.86
N LEU A 262 -8.63 11.51 24.72
CA LEU A 262 -7.99 12.62 25.43
C LEU A 262 -7.33 13.60 24.44
N LEU A 263 -6.55 13.12 23.48
CA LEU A 263 -5.90 13.96 22.46
C LEU A 263 -6.93 14.75 21.64
N ARG A 264 -8.03 14.11 21.23
CA ARG A 264 -9.14 14.78 20.52
C ARG A 264 -9.79 15.86 21.38
N SER A 265 -10.06 15.56 22.66
CA SER A 265 -10.66 16.48 23.61
C SER A 265 -9.75 17.68 23.90
N ALA A 266 -8.47 17.41 24.16
CA ALA A 266 -7.46 18.44 24.42
C ALA A 266 -7.26 19.37 23.21
N ARG A 267 -7.20 18.80 21.98
CA ARG A 267 -7.16 19.59 20.76
C ARG A 267 -8.37 20.52 20.62
N ASN A 268 -9.57 19.99 20.84
CA ASN A 268 -10.80 20.78 20.77
C ASN A 268 -10.85 21.87 21.84
N ALA A 269 -10.34 21.60 23.04
CA ALA A 269 -10.24 22.60 24.11
C ALA A 269 -9.23 23.71 23.75
N ALA A 270 -8.04 23.32 23.30
CA ALA A 270 -6.99 24.27 22.91
C ALA A 270 -7.43 25.22 21.77
N GLN A 271 -8.22 24.74 20.82
CA GLN A 271 -8.73 25.56 19.71
C GLN A 271 -9.78 26.61 20.17
N LYS A 272 -10.38 26.43 21.32
CA LYS A 272 -11.33 27.42 21.88
C LYS A 272 -10.65 28.57 22.64
N VAL A 273 -9.39 28.38 23.02
CA VAL A 273 -8.59 29.38 23.73
C VAL A 273 -8.23 30.51 22.75
N LYS A 274 -8.56 31.74 23.12
CA LYS A 274 -8.26 32.94 22.33
C LYS A 274 -7.22 33.78 23.07
N ALA A 275 -6.31 34.40 22.33
CA ALA A 275 -5.32 35.30 22.89
C ALA A 275 -5.97 36.44 23.72
N ALA A 276 -7.19 36.87 23.35
CA ALA A 276 -7.96 37.87 24.08
C ALA A 276 -8.31 37.42 25.51
N ASP A 277 -8.47 36.12 25.76
CA ASP A 277 -8.82 35.57 27.07
C ASP A 277 -7.69 35.76 28.12
N PHE A 278 -6.47 36.10 27.66
CA PHE A 278 -5.27 36.29 28.49
C PHE A 278 -4.69 37.70 28.42
N ALA A 279 -5.24 38.58 27.55
CA ALA A 279 -4.77 39.94 27.40
C ALA A 279 -4.84 40.73 28.72
N ASP A 280 -5.91 40.50 29.51
CA ASP A 280 -6.12 41.15 30.80
C ASP A 280 -5.23 40.61 31.93
N GLN A 281 -4.53 39.49 31.69
CA GLN A 281 -3.63 38.84 32.66
C GLN A 281 -2.16 39.20 32.44
N GLY A 282 -1.88 40.13 31.53
CA GLY A 282 -0.50 40.61 31.24
C GLY A 282 0.39 39.61 30.50
N VAL A 283 -0.17 38.53 29.93
CA VAL A 283 0.56 37.59 29.11
C VAL A 283 0.82 38.19 27.74
N THR A 284 2.08 38.54 27.44
CA THR A 284 2.52 39.11 26.18
C THR A 284 3.51 38.15 25.54
N GLY A 285 3.18 37.61 24.37
CA GLY A 285 4.09 36.78 23.56
C GLY A 285 3.50 35.42 23.18
N PRO A 286 4.24 34.63 22.38
CA PRO A 286 3.83 33.33 21.91
C PRO A 286 4.14 32.22 22.93
N GLU A 287 3.76 32.39 24.18
CA GLU A 287 3.85 31.31 25.18
C GLU A 287 2.66 30.36 25.18
#